data_b9e8bb72c53e026948a46060a8c5c986
#
_entry.id   b9e8bb72c53e026948a46060a8c5c986
#
_cell.length_a   1.000
_cell.length_b   1.000
_cell.length_c   1.000
_cell.angle_alpha   90.00
_cell.angle_beta   90.00
_cell.angle_gamma   90.00
#
_symmetry.space_group_name_H-M   'P 1'
#
loop_
_entity.id
_entity.type
_entity.pdbx_description
1 polymer ?
#
loop_
_entity_poly.entity_id
_entity_poly.type
_entity_poly.pdbx_seq_one_letter_code
_entity_poly.pdbx_strand_id
1 'polypeptide(L)'
;MSRIGAMISFLLVMNLVALPGCSEAKPSAKQSAEPVVAAVPKDAKITSQVFFDIAIGDESAGRILMGLYGEDVPKTAENFRCLCTGEKGMGKKGKPLHYKGSIFHRIIPRFMLQGGDFTNGNGSGGESIYGESFSDEAFVFPHGEPGLLSMANSGPNTNGSQFFITTVPTPHLDGEHVVFGRVLEGMDVVKKIERLGSESGDTKAFIIIRDCGELK
;
A
#
# COMPACT_ATOMS: atom_id res chain seq x y z
N MET A 1 37.60 74.96 -23.35
CA MET A 1 39.06 74.90 -23.31
C MET A 1 39.42 73.40 -23.37
N SER A 2 39.56 72.84 -24.53
CA SER A 2 40.75 72.63 -25.41
C SER A 2 41.88 71.83 -24.75
N ARG A 3 42.05 70.59 -25.24
CA ARG A 3 43.20 70.00 -25.90
C ARG A 3 43.03 68.45 -25.91
N ILE A 4 42.81 67.75 -27.02
CA ILE A 4 43.58 67.33 -28.17
C ILE A 4 44.93 66.69 -27.77
N GLY A 5 45.13 65.46 -28.15
CA GLY A 5 46.40 64.71 -28.24
C GLY A 5 46.11 63.22 -28.43
N ALA A 6 45.96 62.80 -29.58
CA ALA A 6 46.82 62.26 -30.64
C ALA A 6 47.35 60.83 -30.35
N MET A 7 46.82 59.93 -31.16
CA MET A 7 47.36 58.72 -31.84
C MET A 7 48.76 58.23 -31.45
N ILE A 8 48.88 56.93 -31.28
CA ILE A 8 49.87 56.10 -31.98
C ILE A 8 49.27 54.68 -32.13
N SER A 9 49.18 54.21 -33.34
CA SER A 9 48.83 52.88 -33.83
C SER A 9 50.05 51.99 -33.73
N PHE A 10 49.85 50.77 -33.08
CA PHE A 10 50.79 49.71 -33.25
C PHE A 10 50.03 48.43 -33.67
N LEU A 11 50.19 48.10 -34.94
CA LEU A 11 49.84 46.82 -35.52
C LEU A 11 50.81 45.79 -34.99
N LEU A 12 50.26 44.79 -34.23
CA LEU A 12 51.02 43.56 -33.93
C LEU A 12 50.25 42.38 -34.53
N VAL A 13 50.81 41.86 -35.60
CA VAL A 13 50.37 40.60 -36.22
C VAL A 13 50.82 39.47 -35.31
N MET A 14 49.90 38.76 -34.72
CA MET A 14 50.20 37.48 -34.04
C MET A 14 49.46 36.32 -34.73
N ASN A 15 50.30 35.38 -35.14
CA ASN A 15 49.97 34.12 -35.77
C ASN A 15 48.94 33.31 -34.96
N LEU A 16 47.88 32.91 -35.64
CA LEU A 16 46.87 31.96 -35.15
C LEU A 16 47.44 30.55 -35.25
N VAL A 17 47.91 29.99 -34.13
CA VAL A 17 48.19 28.56 -34.01
C VAL A 17 46.90 27.84 -33.62
N ALA A 18 46.36 27.06 -34.55
CA ALA A 18 45.24 26.20 -34.31
C ALA A 18 45.64 25.02 -33.37
N LEU A 19 45.05 24.98 -32.19
CA LEU A 19 45.11 23.82 -31.31
C LEU A 19 44.01 22.81 -31.71
N PRO A 20 44.31 21.49 -31.67
CA PRO A 20 43.33 20.45 -32.05
C PRO A 20 42.26 20.34 -30.99
N GLY A 21 41.00 20.16 -31.47
CA GLY A 21 39.78 20.12 -30.68
C GLY A 21 39.77 19.13 -29.54
N CYS A 22 39.51 19.61 -28.34
CA CYS A 22 39.02 18.81 -27.25
C CYS A 22 37.60 18.39 -27.55
N SER A 23 37.41 17.12 -27.84
CA SER A 23 36.08 16.50 -27.92
C SER A 23 35.50 16.50 -26.51
N GLU A 24 34.47 17.32 -26.25
CA GLU A 24 33.68 17.25 -25.03
C GLU A 24 32.87 15.94 -25.02
N ALA A 25 33.32 14.98 -24.20
CA ALA A 25 32.55 13.82 -23.87
C ALA A 25 31.30 14.25 -23.08
N LYS A 26 30.12 14.11 -23.69
CA LYS A 26 28.83 14.25 -23.02
C LYS A 26 28.81 13.32 -21.81
N PRO A 27 28.42 13.79 -20.61
CA PRO A 27 28.21 12.89 -19.48
C PRO A 27 27.05 11.95 -19.81
N SER A 28 27.38 10.67 -19.89
CA SER A 28 26.39 9.59 -19.94
C SER A 28 25.56 9.66 -18.66
N ALA A 29 24.27 10.05 -18.78
CA ALA A 29 23.33 9.96 -17.69
C ALA A 29 23.25 8.49 -17.26
N LYS A 30 23.80 8.17 -16.10
CA LYS A 30 23.54 6.91 -15.41
C LYS A 30 22.02 6.89 -15.12
N GLN A 31 21.28 6.20 -15.95
CA GLN A 31 19.92 5.81 -15.69
C GLN A 31 19.98 4.95 -14.42
N SER A 32 19.58 5.52 -13.28
CA SER A 32 19.37 4.77 -12.06
C SER A 32 18.26 3.77 -12.36
N ALA A 33 18.63 2.49 -12.50
CA ALA A 33 17.65 1.43 -12.57
C ALA A 33 16.83 1.49 -11.27
N GLU A 34 15.55 1.77 -11.38
CA GLU A 34 14.64 1.61 -10.25
C GLU A 34 14.75 0.16 -9.77
N PRO A 35 14.77 -0.08 -8.45
CA PRO A 35 14.83 -1.45 -7.93
C PRO A 35 13.62 -2.22 -8.47
N VAL A 36 13.88 -3.34 -9.15
CA VAL A 36 12.85 -4.26 -9.60
C VAL A 36 12.23 -4.87 -8.35
N VAL A 37 11.07 -4.36 -7.94
CA VAL A 37 10.31 -4.89 -6.81
C VAL A 37 9.66 -6.18 -7.29
N ALA A 38 9.93 -7.28 -6.58
CA ALA A 38 9.32 -8.57 -6.90
C ALA A 38 7.78 -8.46 -6.73
N ALA A 39 7.04 -8.94 -7.71
CA ALA A 39 5.58 -9.02 -7.65
C ALA A 39 5.13 -10.39 -7.14
N VAL A 40 3.91 -10.48 -6.63
CA VAL A 40 3.30 -11.78 -6.29
C VAL A 40 3.19 -12.62 -7.56
N PRO A 41 3.59 -13.92 -7.52
CA PRO A 41 3.46 -14.80 -8.68
C PRO A 41 2.03 -14.82 -9.22
N LYS A 42 1.87 -14.77 -10.54
CA LYS A 42 0.54 -14.75 -11.19
C LYS A 42 -0.26 -16.04 -10.96
N ASP A 43 0.42 -17.11 -10.64
CA ASP A 43 -0.11 -18.45 -10.35
C ASP A 43 -0.37 -18.67 -8.85
N ALA A 44 -0.15 -17.67 -8.00
CA ALA A 44 -0.55 -17.74 -6.60
C ALA A 44 -2.03 -18.13 -6.49
N LYS A 45 -2.29 -19.27 -5.84
CA LYS A 45 -3.61 -19.91 -5.87
C LYS A 45 -4.60 -19.24 -4.94
N ILE A 46 -5.70 -18.76 -5.51
CA ILE A 46 -6.84 -18.26 -4.74
C ILE A 46 -7.71 -19.45 -4.34
N THR A 47 -7.91 -19.63 -3.03
CA THR A 47 -8.68 -20.72 -2.45
C THR A 47 -10.09 -20.31 -2.04
N SER A 48 -10.29 -19.03 -1.73
CA SER A 48 -11.59 -18.45 -1.41
C SER A 48 -11.68 -17.01 -1.89
N GLN A 49 -12.90 -16.54 -2.13
CA GLN A 49 -13.16 -15.17 -2.52
C GLN A 49 -14.12 -14.54 -1.51
N VAL A 50 -13.74 -13.36 -1.02
CA VAL A 50 -14.54 -12.59 -0.07
C VAL A 50 -14.78 -11.17 -0.59
N PHE A 51 -15.82 -10.53 -0.09
CA PHE A 51 -16.17 -9.18 -0.53
C PHE A 51 -16.38 -8.22 0.62
N PHE A 52 -16.17 -6.94 0.33
CA PHE A 52 -16.62 -5.81 1.14
C PHE A 52 -17.53 -4.91 0.31
N ASP A 53 -18.73 -4.63 0.79
CA ASP A 53 -19.57 -3.54 0.30
C ASP A 53 -19.27 -2.28 1.10
N ILE A 54 -18.72 -1.29 0.44
CA ILE A 54 -18.20 -0.08 1.08
C ILE A 54 -19.23 1.05 0.99
N ALA A 55 -19.37 1.78 2.09
CA ALA A 55 -20.02 3.07 2.12
C ALA A 55 -19.05 4.18 2.56
N ILE A 56 -19.25 5.39 2.01
CA ILE A 56 -18.59 6.63 2.43
C ILE A 56 -19.66 7.54 2.97
N GLY A 57 -19.68 7.73 4.29
CA GLY A 57 -20.85 8.25 4.96
C GLY A 57 -22.04 7.32 4.73
N ASP A 58 -23.17 7.88 4.25
CA ASP A 58 -24.38 7.12 3.96
C ASP A 58 -24.45 6.56 2.53
N GLU A 59 -23.55 6.99 1.65
CA GLU A 59 -23.57 6.63 0.23
C GLU A 59 -22.78 5.35 -0.05
N SER A 60 -23.34 4.49 -0.93
CA SER A 60 -22.62 3.32 -1.43
C SER A 60 -21.45 3.75 -2.30
N ALA A 61 -20.27 3.24 -1.99
CA ALA A 61 -19.05 3.50 -2.77
C ALA A 61 -18.74 2.40 -3.80
N GLY A 62 -19.31 1.20 -3.59
CA GLY A 62 -19.12 0.02 -4.44
C GLY A 62 -18.62 -1.19 -3.65
N ARG A 63 -18.30 -2.25 -4.37
CA ARG A 63 -17.80 -3.53 -3.82
C ARG A 63 -16.31 -3.70 -4.13
N ILE A 64 -15.58 -4.23 -3.15
CA ILE A 64 -14.21 -4.74 -3.31
C ILE A 64 -14.28 -6.26 -3.22
N LEU A 65 -13.89 -6.96 -4.28
CA LEU A 65 -13.76 -8.40 -4.32
C LEU A 65 -12.30 -8.77 -4.08
N MET A 66 -12.06 -9.72 -3.18
CA MET A 66 -10.71 -10.10 -2.75
C MET A 66 -10.54 -11.61 -2.83
N GLY A 67 -9.38 -12.06 -3.31
CA GLY A 67 -8.97 -13.46 -3.33
C GLY A 67 -7.94 -13.74 -2.24
N LEU A 68 -8.07 -14.87 -1.56
CA LEU A 68 -7.22 -15.27 -0.44
C LEU A 68 -6.30 -16.43 -0.82
N TYR A 69 -5.06 -16.41 -0.33
CA TYR A 69 -4.00 -17.38 -0.60
C TYR A 69 -3.96 -18.49 0.47
N GLY A 70 -5.06 -19.26 0.60
CA GLY A 70 -5.21 -20.24 1.67
C GLY A 70 -4.37 -21.51 1.53
N GLU A 71 -3.66 -21.73 0.42
CA GLU A 71 -2.66 -22.81 0.33
C GLU A 71 -1.32 -22.39 0.94
N ASP A 72 -0.94 -21.11 0.78
CA ASP A 72 0.34 -20.60 1.22
C ASP A 72 0.31 -20.12 2.68
N VAL A 73 -0.80 -19.49 3.08
CA VAL A 73 -0.99 -18.93 4.43
C VAL A 73 -2.40 -19.28 4.98
N PRO A 74 -2.68 -20.59 5.21
CA PRO A 74 -4.01 -21.09 5.53
C PRO A 74 -4.63 -20.48 6.80
N LYS A 75 -3.85 -20.28 7.85
CA LYS A 75 -4.37 -19.68 9.10
C LYS A 75 -4.76 -18.22 8.90
N THR A 76 -3.92 -17.45 8.22
CA THR A 76 -4.15 -16.03 7.97
C THR A 76 -5.34 -15.82 7.04
N ALA A 77 -5.42 -16.60 5.96
CA ALA A 77 -6.54 -16.59 5.03
C ALA A 77 -7.85 -16.99 5.71
N GLU A 78 -7.86 -18.06 6.52
CA GLU A 78 -9.05 -18.51 7.26
C GLU A 78 -9.51 -17.49 8.31
N ASN A 79 -8.57 -16.85 9.03
CA ASN A 79 -8.89 -15.76 9.94
C ASN A 79 -9.69 -14.66 9.24
N PHE A 80 -9.16 -14.18 8.11
CA PHE A 80 -9.80 -13.11 7.36
C PHE A 80 -11.15 -13.54 6.77
N ARG A 81 -11.24 -14.75 6.20
CA ARG A 81 -12.47 -15.32 5.66
C ARG A 81 -13.58 -15.36 6.71
N CYS A 82 -13.28 -15.93 7.88
CA CYS A 82 -14.22 -16.05 8.98
C CYS A 82 -14.67 -14.68 9.53
N LEU A 83 -13.75 -13.69 9.56
CA LEU A 83 -14.09 -12.32 9.95
C LEU A 83 -14.94 -11.60 8.87
N CYS A 84 -14.88 -12.03 7.61
CA CYS A 84 -15.80 -11.57 6.57
C CYS A 84 -17.19 -12.17 6.72
N THR A 85 -17.30 -13.46 7.10
CA THR A 85 -18.59 -14.15 7.22
C THR A 85 -19.27 -13.95 8.58
N GLY A 86 -18.50 -13.64 9.62
CA GLY A 86 -19.02 -13.51 10.99
C GLY A 86 -19.41 -14.85 11.64
N GLU A 87 -19.09 -15.97 11.03
CA GLU A 87 -19.53 -17.31 11.43
C GLU A 87 -18.99 -17.80 12.79
N LYS A 88 -17.94 -17.15 13.31
CA LYS A 88 -17.34 -17.51 14.61
C LYS A 88 -18.06 -16.89 15.81
N GLY A 89 -19.07 -16.04 15.57
CA GLY A 89 -19.88 -15.47 16.63
C GLY A 89 -19.15 -14.41 17.46
N MET A 90 -19.32 -14.47 18.79
CA MET A 90 -18.77 -13.46 19.70
C MET A 90 -17.32 -13.74 20.07
N GLY A 91 -16.49 -12.70 20.01
CA GLY A 91 -15.11 -12.74 20.46
C GLY A 91 -14.95 -12.55 21.98
N LYS A 92 -13.73 -12.72 22.47
CA LYS A 92 -13.41 -12.56 23.90
C LYS A 92 -13.54 -11.10 24.37
N LYS A 93 -13.40 -10.14 23.46
CA LYS A 93 -13.60 -8.70 23.74
C LYS A 93 -15.07 -8.28 23.74
N GLY A 94 -16.02 -9.22 23.65
CA GLY A 94 -17.46 -8.97 23.72
C GLY A 94 -18.03 -8.30 22.47
N LYS A 95 -17.34 -8.40 21.34
CA LYS A 95 -17.80 -7.95 20.02
C LYS A 95 -17.93 -9.13 19.07
N PRO A 96 -18.83 -9.07 18.07
CA PRO A 96 -18.86 -10.08 17.02
C PRO A 96 -17.51 -10.14 16.29
N LEU A 97 -17.02 -11.32 16.02
CA LEU A 97 -15.86 -11.58 15.16
C LEU A 97 -16.27 -11.37 13.69
N HIS A 98 -16.49 -10.11 13.32
CA HIS A 98 -17.06 -9.75 12.04
C HIS A 98 -16.63 -8.34 11.60
N TYR A 99 -16.20 -8.20 10.35
CA TYR A 99 -15.83 -6.90 9.79
C TYR A 99 -17.03 -5.99 9.47
N LYS A 100 -18.25 -6.55 9.37
CA LYS A 100 -19.45 -5.76 9.08
C LYS A 100 -19.66 -4.66 10.11
N GLY A 101 -19.77 -3.42 9.64
CA GLY A 101 -19.92 -2.24 10.48
C GLY A 101 -18.58 -1.63 10.95
N SER A 102 -17.45 -2.28 10.72
CA SER A 102 -16.14 -1.70 11.03
C SER A 102 -15.72 -0.67 9.96
N ILE A 103 -14.72 0.14 10.30
CA ILE A 103 -14.26 1.23 9.44
C ILE A 103 -12.81 1.04 8.99
N PHE A 104 -12.45 1.74 7.91
CA PHE A 104 -11.06 2.03 7.61
C PHE A 104 -10.66 3.25 8.42
N HIS A 105 -9.91 3.02 9.50
CA HIS A 105 -9.57 4.06 10.49
C HIS A 105 -8.27 4.82 10.17
N ARG A 106 -7.42 4.28 9.29
CA ARG A 106 -6.16 4.91 8.88
C ARG A 106 -5.95 4.73 7.38
N ILE A 107 -5.81 5.86 6.66
CA ILE A 107 -5.64 5.87 5.21
C ILE A 107 -4.53 6.84 4.86
N ILE A 108 -3.45 6.34 4.28
CA ILE A 108 -2.33 7.15 3.82
C ILE A 108 -2.26 7.04 2.30
N PRO A 109 -2.50 8.14 1.55
CA PRO A 109 -2.37 8.16 0.11
C PRO A 109 -0.97 7.74 -0.34
N ARG A 110 -0.89 6.95 -1.43
CA ARG A 110 0.33 6.38 -1.96
C ARG A 110 1.06 5.46 -0.96
N PHE A 111 0.28 4.79 -0.12
CA PHE A 111 0.78 3.77 0.79
C PHE A 111 -0.26 2.66 0.98
N MET A 112 -1.26 2.85 1.86
CA MET A 112 -2.22 1.79 2.19
C MET A 112 -3.52 2.33 2.80
N LEU A 113 -4.54 1.45 2.82
CA LEU A 113 -5.80 1.61 3.55
C LEU A 113 -5.82 0.58 4.69
N GLN A 114 -5.88 1.01 5.95
CA GLN A 114 -5.89 0.12 7.11
C GLN A 114 -7.27 0.11 7.78
N GLY A 115 -7.74 -1.10 8.08
CA GLY A 115 -9.03 -1.35 8.74
C GLY A 115 -8.99 -2.60 9.62
N GLY A 116 -10.17 -3.12 9.95
CA GLY A 116 -10.31 -4.39 10.69
C GLY A 116 -10.28 -4.29 12.20
N ASP A 117 -10.22 -3.07 12.77
CA ASP A 117 -10.48 -2.88 14.21
C ASP A 117 -11.99 -2.76 14.45
N PHE A 118 -12.68 -3.89 14.53
CA PHE A 118 -14.12 -3.94 14.80
C PHE A 118 -14.47 -3.77 16.29
N THR A 119 -13.48 -3.70 17.16
CA THR A 119 -13.70 -3.52 18.61
C THR A 119 -13.70 -2.05 19.02
N ASN A 120 -12.69 -1.28 18.64
CA ASN A 120 -12.48 0.10 19.05
C ASN A 120 -12.60 1.09 17.87
N GLY A 121 -12.36 0.66 16.63
CA GLY A 121 -12.47 1.48 15.43
C GLY A 121 -11.38 2.56 15.29
N ASN A 122 -10.29 2.48 16.03
CA ASN A 122 -9.23 3.49 16.06
C ASN A 122 -7.81 2.92 15.89
N GLY A 123 -7.70 1.63 15.62
CA GLY A 123 -6.43 0.93 15.44
C GLY A 123 -5.81 0.34 16.71
N SER A 124 -6.42 0.55 17.88
CA SER A 124 -5.92 0.01 19.15
C SER A 124 -6.53 -1.35 19.51
N GLY A 125 -7.48 -1.84 18.72
CA GLY A 125 -8.28 -3.01 19.04
C GLY A 125 -8.21 -4.10 17.97
N GLY A 126 -9.30 -4.86 17.88
CA GLY A 126 -9.41 -6.06 17.07
C GLY A 126 -8.99 -7.31 17.83
N GLU A 127 -9.38 -8.47 17.33
CA GLU A 127 -8.94 -9.80 17.78
C GLU A 127 -9.12 -10.81 16.66
N SER A 128 -8.32 -11.87 16.66
CA SER A 128 -8.42 -12.94 15.67
C SER A 128 -9.47 -13.99 16.07
N ILE A 129 -9.82 -14.86 15.13
CA ILE A 129 -10.67 -16.03 15.42
C ILE A 129 -9.99 -17.04 16.35
N TYR A 130 -8.68 -16.94 16.53
CA TYR A 130 -7.87 -17.84 17.38
C TYR A 130 -7.69 -17.29 18.81
N GLY A 131 -8.06 -16.05 19.04
CA GLY A 131 -7.89 -15.32 20.29
C GLY A 131 -7.40 -13.90 20.04
N GLU A 132 -6.72 -13.32 21.03
CA GLU A 132 -6.26 -11.92 20.93
C GLU A 132 -5.33 -11.70 19.74
N SER A 133 -4.36 -12.58 19.55
CA SER A 133 -3.41 -12.55 18.44
C SER A 133 -2.97 -13.96 18.02
N PHE A 134 -2.28 -14.04 16.87
CA PHE A 134 -1.63 -15.26 16.36
C PHE A 134 -0.30 -14.91 15.67
N SER A 135 0.57 -15.93 15.60
CA SER A 135 1.93 -15.78 15.04
C SER A 135 1.90 -15.48 13.56
N ASP A 136 2.97 -14.82 13.08
CA ASP A 136 3.26 -14.70 11.66
C ASP A 136 3.38 -16.10 11.05
N GLU A 137 2.63 -16.34 9.97
CA GLU A 137 2.53 -17.67 9.41
C GLU A 137 3.68 -17.95 8.43
N ALA A 138 3.82 -17.10 7.42
CA ALA A 138 4.92 -17.13 6.46
C ALA A 138 5.00 -15.82 5.68
N PHE A 139 6.20 -15.42 5.28
CA PHE A 139 6.45 -14.26 4.41
C PHE A 139 6.74 -14.72 2.97
N VAL A 140 5.75 -15.40 2.37
CA VAL A 140 5.88 -16.02 1.04
C VAL A 140 5.84 -14.97 -0.07
N PHE A 141 4.98 -13.97 0.08
CA PHE A 141 4.71 -12.99 -0.95
C PHE A 141 5.25 -11.61 -0.58
N PRO A 142 5.98 -10.95 -1.52
CA PRO A 142 6.44 -9.58 -1.32
C PRO A 142 5.31 -8.57 -1.52
N HIS A 143 5.47 -7.37 -0.95
CA HIS A 143 4.58 -6.23 -1.16
C HIS A 143 4.92 -5.47 -2.46
N GLY A 144 4.98 -6.18 -3.58
CA GLY A 144 5.51 -5.69 -4.85
C GLY A 144 4.52 -4.99 -5.76
N GLU A 145 3.23 -4.95 -5.41
CA GLU A 145 2.19 -4.37 -6.24
C GLU A 145 1.06 -3.73 -5.42
N PRO A 146 0.26 -2.83 -6.02
CA PRO A 146 -0.95 -2.33 -5.37
C PRO A 146 -2.05 -3.40 -5.31
N GLY A 147 -2.94 -3.27 -4.33
CA GLY A 147 -4.09 -4.15 -4.14
C GLY A 147 -3.80 -5.41 -3.33
N LEU A 148 -2.62 -5.54 -2.73
CA LEU A 148 -2.32 -6.67 -1.84
C LEU A 148 -3.00 -6.49 -0.48
N LEU A 149 -3.52 -7.61 0.06
CA LEU A 149 -4.00 -7.70 1.43
C LEU A 149 -2.89 -8.23 2.31
N SER A 150 -2.60 -7.51 3.38
CA SER A 150 -1.56 -7.87 4.33
C SER A 150 -2.02 -7.61 5.77
N MET A 151 -1.51 -8.39 6.72
CA MET A 151 -1.86 -8.24 8.13
C MET A 151 -1.15 -7.02 8.74
N ALA A 152 -1.92 -6.17 9.41
CA ALA A 152 -1.35 -5.18 10.33
C ALA A 152 -1.03 -5.86 11.66
N ASN A 153 0.09 -5.48 12.26
CA ASN A 153 0.56 -6.01 13.55
C ASN A 153 1.22 -4.91 14.40
N SER A 154 1.57 -5.23 15.63
CA SER A 154 2.32 -4.38 16.56
C SER A 154 3.70 -4.96 16.88
N GLY A 155 4.31 -5.59 15.91
CA GLY A 155 5.56 -6.33 15.99
C GLY A 155 5.37 -7.81 15.67
N PRO A 156 6.44 -8.61 15.68
CA PRO A 156 6.41 -10.02 15.30
C PRO A 156 5.38 -10.83 16.09
N ASN A 157 4.63 -11.69 15.38
CA ASN A 157 3.68 -12.62 15.99
C ASN A 157 2.49 -11.97 16.75
N THR A 158 2.05 -10.80 16.30
CA THR A 158 0.92 -10.06 16.92
C THR A 158 -0.23 -9.81 15.94
N ASN A 159 -0.45 -10.71 14.97
CA ASN A 159 -1.56 -10.59 14.04
C ASN A 159 -2.90 -10.78 14.75
N GLY A 160 -3.83 -9.86 14.53
CA GLY A 160 -5.19 -9.93 15.07
C GLY A 160 -6.23 -9.98 13.95
N SER A 161 -7.07 -8.96 13.91
CA SER A 161 -8.03 -8.74 12.82
C SER A 161 -7.67 -7.57 11.91
N GLN A 162 -6.75 -6.70 12.31
CA GLN A 162 -6.41 -5.54 11.51
C GLN A 162 -5.62 -5.95 10.27
N PHE A 163 -5.96 -5.34 9.16
CA PHE A 163 -5.36 -5.58 7.84
C PHE A 163 -5.15 -4.26 7.12
N PHE A 164 -4.37 -4.29 6.05
CA PHE A 164 -4.29 -3.19 5.12
C PHE A 164 -4.34 -3.66 3.67
N ILE A 165 -4.76 -2.74 2.79
CA ILE A 165 -4.75 -2.91 1.34
C ILE A 165 -3.72 -1.94 0.79
N THR A 166 -2.70 -2.41 0.07
CA THR A 166 -1.68 -1.56 -0.54
C THR A 166 -2.25 -0.76 -1.70
N THR A 167 -1.81 0.49 -1.88
CA THR A 167 -2.18 1.32 -3.04
C THR A 167 -1.02 1.56 -4.00
N VAL A 168 0.19 1.21 -3.57
CA VAL A 168 1.46 1.21 -4.32
C VAL A 168 2.32 0.03 -3.86
N PRO A 169 3.42 -0.32 -4.56
CA PRO A 169 4.43 -1.24 -4.02
C PRO A 169 5.03 -0.71 -2.71
N THR A 170 5.14 -1.58 -1.70
CA THR A 170 5.63 -1.25 -0.35
C THR A 170 6.67 -2.26 0.15
N PRO A 171 7.80 -2.45 -0.57
CA PRO A 171 8.77 -3.52 -0.28
C PRO A 171 9.44 -3.39 1.09
N HIS A 172 9.38 -2.23 1.72
CA HIS A 172 9.87 -2.01 3.08
C HIS A 172 9.06 -2.76 4.16
N LEU A 173 7.91 -3.37 3.80
CA LEU A 173 7.09 -4.20 4.67
C LEU A 173 7.36 -5.71 4.53
N ASP A 174 8.25 -6.09 3.59
CA ASP A 174 8.59 -7.48 3.35
C ASP A 174 9.30 -8.09 4.56
N GLY A 175 8.85 -9.29 4.96
CA GLY A 175 9.39 -9.97 6.15
C GLY A 175 8.86 -9.45 7.49
N GLU A 176 8.01 -8.42 7.50
CA GLU A 176 7.40 -7.87 8.72
C GLU A 176 5.88 -8.05 8.76
N HIS A 177 5.22 -8.11 7.60
CA HIS A 177 3.77 -8.28 7.47
C HIS A 177 3.44 -9.43 6.53
N VAL A 178 2.46 -10.26 6.92
CA VAL A 178 2.05 -11.43 6.14
C VAL A 178 1.07 -11.01 5.05
N VAL A 179 1.47 -11.12 3.79
CA VAL A 179 0.57 -10.96 2.64
C VAL A 179 -0.26 -12.23 2.50
N PHE A 180 -1.60 -12.10 2.48
CA PHE A 180 -2.51 -13.27 2.49
C PHE A 180 -3.56 -13.25 1.37
N GLY A 181 -3.53 -12.24 0.50
CA GLY A 181 -4.50 -12.14 -0.58
C GLY A 181 -4.30 -10.90 -1.44
N ARG A 182 -5.22 -10.68 -2.35
CA ARG A 182 -5.24 -9.50 -3.21
C ARG A 182 -6.64 -9.10 -3.64
N VAL A 183 -6.79 -7.85 -4.01
CA VAL A 183 -8.00 -7.34 -4.68
C VAL A 183 -8.08 -7.93 -6.09
N LEU A 184 -9.24 -8.51 -6.41
CA LEU A 184 -9.57 -9.05 -7.74
C LEU A 184 -10.35 -8.02 -8.55
N GLU A 185 -11.34 -7.37 -7.90
CA GLU A 185 -12.18 -6.34 -8.50
C GLU A 185 -12.41 -5.21 -7.49
N GLY A 186 -12.70 -4.00 -7.97
CA GLY A 186 -12.98 -2.85 -7.09
C GLY A 186 -11.75 -2.02 -6.71
N MET A 187 -10.65 -2.09 -7.48
CA MET A 187 -9.51 -1.19 -7.29
C MET A 187 -9.86 0.30 -7.51
N ASP A 188 -10.90 0.60 -8.26
CA ASP A 188 -11.47 1.94 -8.37
C ASP A 188 -12.09 2.42 -7.05
N VAL A 189 -12.77 1.51 -6.31
CA VAL A 189 -13.29 1.77 -4.95
C VAL A 189 -12.12 2.00 -3.99
N VAL A 190 -11.07 1.17 -4.02
CA VAL A 190 -9.84 1.36 -3.23
C VAL A 190 -9.24 2.74 -3.49
N LYS A 191 -9.10 3.15 -4.75
CA LYS A 191 -8.59 4.48 -5.12
C LYS A 191 -9.51 5.62 -4.70
N LYS A 192 -10.84 5.40 -4.69
CA LYS A 192 -11.82 6.38 -4.19
C LYS A 192 -11.64 6.60 -2.70
N ILE A 193 -11.45 5.52 -1.93
CA ILE A 193 -11.17 5.56 -0.49
C ILE A 193 -9.82 6.26 -0.22
N GLU A 194 -8.77 5.91 -0.97
CA GLU A 194 -7.43 6.48 -0.82
C GLU A 194 -7.42 8.01 -0.84
N ARG A 195 -8.22 8.63 -1.71
CA ARG A 195 -8.34 10.10 -1.83
C ARG A 195 -8.90 10.79 -0.58
N LEU A 196 -9.52 10.02 0.31
CA LEU A 196 -10.10 10.51 1.55
C LEU A 196 -9.13 10.42 2.74
N GLY A 197 -7.93 9.89 2.54
CA GLY A 197 -6.87 9.85 3.52
C GLY A 197 -6.05 11.13 3.60
N SER A 198 -5.07 11.12 4.50
CA SER A 198 -4.10 12.18 4.72
C SER A 198 -2.71 11.58 4.98
N GLU A 199 -1.67 12.42 4.97
CA GLU A 199 -0.30 11.99 5.32
C GLU A 199 -0.18 11.51 6.77
N SER A 200 -1.00 12.06 7.69
CA SER A 200 -1.11 11.58 9.07
C SER A 200 -1.85 10.25 9.22
N GLY A 201 -2.62 9.86 8.20
CA GLY A 201 -3.50 8.70 8.22
C GLY A 201 -4.95 9.01 8.62
N ASP A 202 -5.25 10.24 9.01
CA ASP A 202 -6.62 10.65 9.33
C ASP A 202 -7.52 10.61 8.11
N THR A 203 -8.78 10.21 8.31
CA THR A 203 -9.75 10.08 7.25
C THR A 203 -10.69 11.29 7.19
N LYS A 204 -10.93 11.81 5.97
CA LYS A 204 -11.82 12.96 5.72
C LYS A 204 -13.31 12.62 5.79
N ALA A 205 -13.64 11.32 5.86
CA ALA A 205 -15.00 10.82 5.94
C ALA A 205 -15.01 9.47 6.65
N PHE A 206 -16.17 9.03 7.14
CA PHE A 206 -16.35 7.67 7.63
C PHE A 206 -16.44 6.70 6.45
N ILE A 207 -15.48 5.77 6.37
CA ILE A 207 -15.46 4.70 5.37
C ILE A 207 -15.79 3.40 6.09
N ILE A 208 -16.97 2.86 5.80
CA ILE A 208 -17.57 1.75 6.55
C ILE A 208 -17.67 0.52 5.64
N ILE A 209 -17.31 -0.65 6.16
CA ILE A 209 -17.65 -1.94 5.58
C ILE A 209 -19.12 -2.20 5.92
N ARG A 210 -20.05 -1.82 5.02
CA ARG A 210 -21.48 -1.92 5.23
C ARG A 210 -21.95 -3.37 5.26
N ASP A 211 -21.37 -4.19 4.40
CA ASP A 211 -21.58 -5.63 4.35
C ASP A 211 -20.32 -6.34 3.90
N CYS A 212 -20.17 -7.60 4.28
CA CYS A 212 -19.06 -8.44 3.90
C CYS A 212 -19.46 -9.91 3.96
N GLY A 213 -18.72 -10.76 3.25
CA GLY A 213 -19.01 -12.18 3.21
C GLY A 213 -18.07 -12.92 2.26
N GLU A 214 -18.37 -14.20 2.06
CA GLU A 214 -17.69 -15.08 1.13
C GLU A 214 -18.59 -15.32 -0.10
N LEU A 215 -18.02 -15.30 -1.29
CA LEU A 215 -18.71 -15.75 -2.52
C LEU A 215 -18.61 -17.27 -2.60
N LYS A 216 -19.73 -17.90 -2.84
CA LYS A 216 -19.87 -19.36 -3.03
C LYS A 216 -19.85 -19.70 -4.51
#